data_a817e684522030eb7fa56a0c1ce55c9d
#
_entry.id   a817e684522030eb7fa56a0c1ce55c9d
#
_cell.length_a   1.000
_cell.length_b   1.000
_cell.length_c   1.000
_cell.angle_alpha   90.00
_cell.angle_beta   90.00
_cell.angle_gamma   90.00
#
_symmetry.space_group_name_H-M   'P 1'
#
loop_
_entity.id
_entity.type
_entity.pdbx_description
1 polymer ?
#
loop_
_entity_poly.entity_id
_entity_poly.type
_entity_poly.pdbx_seq_one_letter_code
_entity_poly.pdbx_strand_id
1 'polypeptide(L)'
;MPEAAKADELQRYLRQLESNDVTVRSDAAHALGKLGDEAAVAALARALQDADEYVRKSAVMALRRISGTAAAEALRAALADRSEQVVLQAVNGLRDMRDRGAVEPLIRVLTRRERSLQLAATEALVRIGPDAVGPLMATFEDKQLRRKIGTQVMKILVDVGPRAIDALLEALAQESQAIQVTAMSVLGRVGDPRIVRPLVDLFLRDPRMQEAVVATLARLEERGVLNGGEAVHVDREITPPKMVVEAITGRPRAEVVEQLRVALENPMPKVRRFALRVLFALFGDGASDQFIASLEDEDVEVKRLAIRILGKLRNKRVIEPLVALLQKEGGEHVEEAVWNTLKVLTDLREFEQLRARVAKERAGSRPSVREVRPKRDLSPDWWREQD
;
A
#
# COMPACT_ATOMS: atom_id res chain seq x y z
N MET A 1 40.92 -11.69 35.99
CA MET A 1 42.09 -10.86 36.33
C MET A 1 41.79 -10.00 37.54
N PRO A 2 42.73 -9.73 38.46
CA PRO A 2 42.52 -8.81 39.55
C PRO A 2 42.24 -7.40 39.00
N GLU A 3 41.31 -6.68 39.60
CA GLU A 3 40.75 -5.39 39.16
C GLU A 3 41.86 -4.32 38.95
N ALA A 4 42.86 -4.31 39.77
CA ALA A 4 44.02 -3.42 39.67
C ALA A 4 44.85 -3.66 38.37
N ALA A 5 45.06 -4.91 37.95
CA ALA A 5 45.75 -5.22 36.71
C ALA A 5 44.99 -4.79 35.46
N LYS A 6 43.66 -4.84 35.51
CA LYS A 6 42.78 -4.37 34.42
C LYS A 6 42.79 -2.82 34.30
N ALA A 7 42.86 -2.12 35.42
CA ALA A 7 43.00 -0.66 35.43
C ALA A 7 44.38 -0.20 34.89
N ASP A 8 45.47 -0.90 35.18
CA ASP A 8 46.78 -0.58 34.66
C ASP A 8 46.86 -0.83 33.12
N GLU A 9 46.26 -1.92 32.66
CA GLU A 9 46.16 -2.20 31.21
C GLU A 9 45.35 -1.14 30.50
N LEU A 10 44.20 -0.71 31.04
CA LEU A 10 43.38 0.36 30.51
C LEU A 10 44.20 1.65 30.35
N GLN A 11 44.90 2.09 31.38
CA GLN A 11 45.70 3.31 31.36
C GLN A 11 46.87 3.20 30.35
N ARG A 12 47.48 2.01 30.22
CA ARG A 12 48.53 1.77 29.22
C ARG A 12 47.98 1.95 27.80
N TYR A 13 46.85 1.31 27.47
CA TYR A 13 46.28 1.39 26.12
C TYR A 13 45.73 2.79 25.82
N LEU A 14 45.17 3.51 26.79
CA LEU A 14 44.75 4.91 26.62
C LEU A 14 45.92 5.80 26.21
N ARG A 15 47.10 5.63 26.81
CA ARG A 15 48.33 6.35 26.43
C ARG A 15 48.82 5.94 25.03
N GLN A 16 48.70 4.65 24.65
CA GLN A 16 49.09 4.16 23.35
C GLN A 16 48.23 4.67 22.22
N LEU A 17 46.96 5.06 22.46
CA LEU A 17 46.10 5.74 21.47
C LEU A 17 46.67 7.09 21.01
N GLU A 18 47.55 7.72 21.78
CA GLU A 18 48.18 9.00 21.47
C GLU A 18 49.57 8.85 20.81
N SER A 19 49.99 7.61 20.47
CA SER A 19 51.29 7.32 19.81
C SER A 19 51.34 7.93 18.41
N ASN A 20 52.54 8.33 18.00
CA ASN A 20 52.79 8.76 16.61
C ASN A 20 52.70 7.58 15.62
N ASP A 21 52.88 6.36 16.07
CA ASP A 21 52.83 5.13 15.24
C ASP A 21 51.37 4.67 15.06
N VAL A 22 50.91 4.60 13.82
CA VAL A 22 49.60 4.16 13.42
C VAL A 22 49.26 2.74 13.92
N THR A 23 50.25 1.85 13.86
CA THR A 23 50.09 0.45 14.28
C THR A 23 49.83 0.39 15.79
N VAL A 24 50.59 1.17 16.58
CA VAL A 24 50.45 1.23 18.02
C VAL A 24 49.06 1.80 18.39
N ARG A 25 48.57 2.86 17.71
CA ARG A 25 47.25 3.40 17.94
C ARG A 25 46.14 2.41 17.59
N SER A 26 46.28 1.73 16.45
CA SER A 26 45.28 0.74 15.98
C SER A 26 45.23 -0.47 16.94
N ASP A 27 46.37 -0.99 17.37
CA ASP A 27 46.45 -2.11 18.32
C ASP A 27 45.91 -1.74 19.69
N ALA A 28 46.21 -0.51 20.16
CA ALA A 28 45.64 0.02 21.40
C ALA A 28 44.12 0.10 21.35
N ALA A 29 43.53 0.63 20.26
CA ALA A 29 42.10 0.65 20.06
C ALA A 29 41.49 -0.76 20.11
N HIS A 30 42.12 -1.72 19.42
CA HIS A 30 41.67 -3.12 19.43
C HIS A 30 41.74 -3.76 20.83
N ALA A 31 42.82 -3.49 21.57
CA ALA A 31 43.01 -3.98 22.94
C ALA A 31 41.96 -3.40 23.91
N LEU A 32 41.64 -2.08 23.82
CA LEU A 32 40.58 -1.45 24.58
C LEU A 32 39.22 -2.09 24.32
N GLY A 33 38.93 -2.42 23.05
CA GLY A 33 37.72 -3.16 22.71
C GLY A 33 37.66 -4.56 23.31
N LYS A 34 38.80 -5.24 23.47
CA LYS A 34 38.89 -6.55 24.17
C LYS A 34 38.69 -6.42 25.68
N LEU A 35 39.21 -5.37 26.28
CA LEU A 35 38.98 -5.08 27.70
C LEU A 35 37.51 -4.86 28.01
N GLY A 36 36.77 -4.28 27.09
CA GLY A 36 35.33 -4.04 27.20
C GLY A 36 34.99 -3.01 28.28
N ASP A 37 35.91 -2.12 28.65
CA ASP A 37 35.70 -1.12 29.70
C ASP A 37 35.07 0.16 29.15
N GLU A 38 33.95 0.57 29.70
CA GLU A 38 33.25 1.80 29.28
C GLU A 38 34.09 3.06 29.42
N ALA A 39 35.05 3.09 30.33
CA ALA A 39 35.94 4.23 30.51
C ALA A 39 36.80 4.50 29.26
N ALA A 40 36.96 3.52 28.38
CA ALA A 40 37.64 3.69 27.11
C ALA A 40 36.82 4.41 26.03
N VAL A 41 35.47 4.51 26.18
CA VAL A 41 34.59 5.00 25.13
C VAL A 41 34.94 6.41 24.71
N ALA A 42 35.19 7.33 25.64
CA ALA A 42 35.54 8.71 25.31
C ALA A 42 36.85 8.84 24.51
N ALA A 43 37.86 8.00 24.82
CA ALA A 43 39.11 7.99 24.07
C ALA A 43 38.96 7.35 22.67
N LEU A 44 38.19 6.26 22.58
CA LEU A 44 37.85 5.63 21.30
C LEU A 44 37.00 6.54 20.42
N ALA A 45 36.07 7.35 21.00
CA ALA A 45 35.33 8.35 20.27
C ALA A 45 36.23 9.44 19.66
N ARG A 46 37.29 9.87 20.36
CA ARG A 46 38.33 10.76 19.77
C ARG A 46 39.10 10.06 18.66
N ALA A 47 39.45 8.76 18.81
CA ALA A 47 40.12 7.98 17.78
C ALA A 47 39.32 7.79 16.50
N LEU A 48 37.99 8.02 16.51
CA LEU A 48 37.18 8.08 15.28
C LEU A 48 37.54 9.28 14.38
N GLN A 49 38.29 10.25 14.89
CA GLN A 49 38.78 11.40 14.11
C GLN A 49 40.25 11.25 13.67
N ASP A 50 40.82 10.07 13.87
CA ASP A 50 42.20 9.82 13.43
C ASP A 50 42.39 10.00 11.93
N ALA A 51 43.53 10.52 11.52
CA ALA A 51 43.88 10.68 10.11
C ALA A 51 43.86 9.36 9.35
N ASP A 52 44.30 8.28 10.03
CA ASP A 52 44.45 6.96 9.46
C ASP A 52 43.14 6.13 9.56
N GLU A 53 42.78 5.52 8.46
CA GLU A 53 41.53 4.70 8.35
C GLU A 53 41.57 3.47 9.24
N TYR A 54 42.76 2.80 9.40
CA TYR A 54 42.88 1.60 10.20
C TYR A 54 42.61 1.90 11.68
N VAL A 55 43.10 3.04 12.18
CA VAL A 55 42.83 3.49 13.54
C VAL A 55 41.35 3.75 13.75
N ARG A 56 40.72 4.50 12.83
CA ARG A 56 39.28 4.78 12.91
C ARG A 56 38.46 3.48 12.88
N LYS A 57 38.83 2.52 12.00
CA LYS A 57 38.17 1.21 11.91
C LYS A 57 38.31 0.42 13.20
N SER A 58 39.53 0.37 13.78
CA SER A 58 39.79 -0.31 15.05
C SER A 58 38.99 0.32 16.20
N ALA A 59 38.88 1.64 16.23
CA ALA A 59 38.05 2.35 17.22
C ALA A 59 36.55 1.99 17.08
N VAL A 60 36.01 1.96 15.87
CA VAL A 60 34.63 1.51 15.61
C VAL A 60 34.42 0.08 16.11
N MET A 61 35.34 -0.83 15.78
CA MET A 61 35.24 -2.23 16.20
C MET A 61 35.34 -2.38 17.72
N ALA A 62 36.14 -1.56 18.39
CA ALA A 62 36.22 -1.50 19.84
C ALA A 62 34.92 -1.01 20.48
N LEU A 63 34.37 0.11 19.99
CA LEU A 63 33.11 0.67 20.46
C LEU A 63 31.94 -0.31 20.29
N ARG A 64 31.92 -1.04 19.15
CA ARG A 64 30.93 -2.11 18.92
C ARG A 64 31.01 -3.21 19.99
N ARG A 65 32.21 -3.60 20.42
CA ARG A 65 32.40 -4.61 21.45
C ARG A 65 32.04 -4.14 22.84
N ILE A 66 32.40 -2.91 23.18
CA ILE A 66 32.07 -2.31 24.48
C ILE A 66 30.56 -2.18 24.59
N SER A 67 29.90 -1.76 23.51
CA SER A 67 28.44 -1.52 23.46
C SER A 67 28.00 -0.42 24.44
N GLY A 68 26.72 -0.32 24.73
CA GLY A 68 26.16 0.71 25.63
C GLY A 68 25.80 2.03 24.93
N THR A 69 25.14 2.93 25.64
CA THR A 69 24.58 4.17 25.09
C THR A 69 25.65 5.14 24.59
N ALA A 70 26.73 5.33 25.34
CA ALA A 70 27.83 6.20 24.94
C ALA A 70 28.58 5.67 23.70
N ALA A 71 28.77 4.35 23.61
CA ALA A 71 29.37 3.72 22.43
C ALA A 71 28.45 3.85 21.19
N ALA A 72 27.15 3.69 21.37
CA ALA A 72 26.16 3.91 20.30
C ALA A 72 26.21 5.35 19.78
N GLU A 73 26.30 6.34 20.66
CA GLU A 73 26.43 7.74 20.28
C GLU A 73 27.69 8.00 19.46
N ALA A 74 28.83 7.47 19.85
CA ALA A 74 30.07 7.56 19.10
C ALA A 74 29.97 6.86 17.73
N LEU A 75 29.32 5.68 17.65
CA LEU A 75 29.10 4.96 16.41
C LEU A 75 28.15 5.71 15.47
N ARG A 76 27.16 6.46 15.96
CA ARG A 76 26.30 7.33 15.13
C ARG A 76 27.12 8.41 14.43
N ALA A 77 28.10 9.01 15.12
CA ALA A 77 29.01 9.96 14.49
C ALA A 77 29.86 9.34 13.37
N ALA A 78 30.30 8.09 13.57
CA ALA A 78 31.09 7.34 12.56
C ALA A 78 30.31 7.00 11.28
N LEU A 79 28.98 7.10 11.25
CA LEU A 79 28.18 6.94 10.02
C LEU A 79 28.44 8.03 8.97
N ALA A 80 29.04 9.15 9.36
CA ALA A 80 29.46 10.22 8.45
C ALA A 80 30.90 10.06 7.93
N ASP A 81 31.61 9.01 8.31
CA ASP A 81 33.00 8.78 7.89
C ASP A 81 33.12 8.71 6.35
N ARG A 82 34.31 9.15 5.87
CA ARG A 82 34.66 9.08 4.45
C ARG A 82 34.96 7.65 3.96
N SER A 83 35.37 6.76 4.86
CA SER A 83 35.66 5.35 4.54
C SER A 83 34.40 4.51 4.60
N GLU A 84 34.11 3.80 3.50
CA GLU A 84 33.03 2.81 3.43
C GLU A 84 33.18 1.73 4.52
N GLN A 85 34.41 1.28 4.76
CA GLN A 85 34.69 0.25 5.74
C GLN A 85 34.39 0.68 7.18
N VAL A 86 34.72 1.93 7.53
CA VAL A 86 34.40 2.51 8.85
C VAL A 86 32.89 2.63 9.04
N VAL A 87 32.20 3.18 8.02
CA VAL A 87 30.74 3.32 8.04
C VAL A 87 30.07 1.94 8.15
N LEU A 88 30.52 0.94 7.39
CA LEU A 88 29.95 -0.40 7.42
C LEU A 88 30.06 -1.03 8.82
N GLN A 89 31.20 -0.89 9.49
CA GLN A 89 31.38 -1.39 10.85
C GLN A 89 30.50 -0.63 11.86
N ALA A 90 30.33 0.69 11.69
CA ALA A 90 29.45 1.49 12.53
C ALA A 90 27.97 1.07 12.38
N VAL A 91 27.51 0.88 11.12
CA VAL A 91 26.16 0.35 10.84
C VAL A 91 25.95 -1.00 11.52
N ASN A 92 26.91 -1.91 11.40
CA ASN A 92 26.84 -3.23 12.03
C ASN A 92 26.78 -3.14 13.57
N GLY A 93 27.54 -2.23 14.17
CA GLY A 93 27.49 -1.99 15.61
C GLY A 93 26.13 -1.50 16.08
N LEU A 94 25.59 -0.48 15.42
CA LEU A 94 24.28 0.09 15.72
C LEU A 94 23.13 -0.90 15.47
N ARG A 95 23.26 -1.75 14.43
CA ARG A 95 22.32 -2.85 14.17
C ARG A 95 22.30 -3.84 15.34
N ASP A 96 23.47 -4.27 15.82
CA ASP A 96 23.58 -5.25 16.90
C ASP A 96 23.01 -4.69 18.22
N MET A 97 23.18 -3.40 18.48
CA MET A 97 22.65 -2.69 19.63
C MET A 97 21.17 -2.33 19.47
N ARG A 98 20.58 -2.42 18.28
CA ARG A 98 19.23 -1.94 17.94
C ARG A 98 19.02 -0.48 18.38
N ASP A 99 20.01 0.36 18.10
CA ASP A 99 20.00 1.74 18.56
C ASP A 99 18.95 2.58 17.83
N ARG A 100 17.91 3.02 18.57
CA ARG A 100 16.82 3.86 18.04
C ARG A 100 17.33 5.22 17.57
N GLY A 101 18.34 5.78 18.22
CA GLY A 101 18.94 7.05 17.82
C GLY A 101 19.66 7.03 16.49
N ALA A 102 19.94 5.83 15.96
CA ALA A 102 20.59 5.65 14.66
C ALA A 102 19.63 5.71 13.45
N VAL A 103 18.30 5.77 13.66
CA VAL A 103 17.31 5.68 12.56
C VAL A 103 17.56 6.77 11.52
N GLU A 104 17.57 8.03 11.89
CA GLU A 104 17.80 9.15 10.97
C GLU A 104 19.19 9.11 10.30
N PRO A 105 20.29 8.86 11.01
CA PRO A 105 21.60 8.62 10.39
C PRO A 105 21.59 7.45 9.39
N LEU A 106 20.93 6.33 9.68
CA LEU A 106 20.83 5.18 8.78
C LEU A 106 20.00 5.48 7.53
N ILE A 107 18.93 6.29 7.64
CA ILE A 107 18.19 6.77 6.47
C ILE A 107 19.10 7.59 5.56
N ARG A 108 20.00 8.41 6.11
CA ARG A 108 21.03 9.12 5.30
C ARG A 108 22.00 8.14 4.64
N VAL A 109 22.39 7.05 5.31
CA VAL A 109 23.23 6.00 4.72
C VAL A 109 22.54 5.32 3.53
N LEU A 110 21.22 5.10 3.57
CA LEU A 110 20.46 4.57 2.41
C LEU A 110 20.60 5.44 1.15
N THR A 111 20.89 6.73 1.31
CA THR A 111 21.06 7.64 0.16
C THR A 111 22.45 7.57 -0.48
N ARG A 112 23.42 6.87 0.12
CA ARG A 112 24.76 6.67 -0.44
C ARG A 112 24.72 5.77 -1.68
N ARG A 113 25.79 5.78 -2.48
CA ARG A 113 25.87 4.98 -3.72
C ARG A 113 26.31 3.54 -3.48
N GLU A 114 27.02 3.31 -2.40
CA GLU A 114 27.64 2.03 -2.07
C GLU A 114 26.55 1.02 -1.65
N ARG A 115 26.38 -0.01 -2.47
CA ARG A 115 25.32 -1.01 -2.27
C ARG A 115 25.48 -1.79 -0.95
N SER A 116 26.72 -2.05 -0.55
CA SER A 116 27.05 -2.69 0.73
C SER A 116 26.49 -1.91 1.93
N LEU A 117 26.66 -0.57 1.91
CA LEU A 117 26.12 0.31 2.94
C LEU A 117 24.60 0.36 2.93
N GLN A 118 23.99 0.42 1.74
CA GLN A 118 22.51 0.40 1.62
C GLN A 118 21.93 -0.90 2.18
N LEU A 119 22.55 -2.05 1.90
CA LEU A 119 22.09 -3.33 2.42
C LEU A 119 22.24 -3.40 3.94
N ALA A 120 23.40 -3.03 4.46
CA ALA A 120 23.63 -3.01 5.90
C ALA A 120 22.68 -2.07 6.65
N ALA A 121 22.44 -0.86 6.12
CA ALA A 121 21.48 0.09 6.70
C ALA A 121 20.04 -0.45 6.65
N THR A 122 19.66 -1.12 5.55
CA THR A 122 18.36 -1.81 5.43
C THR A 122 18.18 -2.83 6.55
N GLU A 123 19.17 -3.73 6.73
CA GLU A 123 19.13 -4.74 7.80
C GLU A 123 19.07 -4.11 9.20
N ALA A 124 19.83 -3.03 9.42
CA ALA A 124 19.85 -2.32 10.69
C ALA A 124 18.48 -1.72 11.00
N LEU A 125 17.85 -1.03 10.05
CA LEU A 125 16.53 -0.42 10.21
C LEU A 125 15.42 -1.48 10.45
N VAL A 126 15.46 -2.59 9.72
CA VAL A 126 14.53 -3.73 9.96
C VAL A 126 14.72 -4.30 11.37
N ARG A 127 15.95 -4.39 11.85
CA ARG A 127 16.25 -4.93 13.19
C ARG A 127 15.87 -3.97 14.33
N ILE A 128 15.97 -2.65 14.10
CA ILE A 128 15.44 -1.63 15.01
C ILE A 128 13.92 -1.79 15.11
N GLY A 129 13.24 -1.99 13.99
CA GLY A 129 11.83 -2.35 13.95
C GLY A 129 10.87 -1.17 14.06
N PRO A 130 9.86 -1.22 14.98
CA PRO A 130 8.78 -0.23 15.03
C PRO A 130 9.23 1.22 15.15
N ASP A 131 10.29 1.47 15.91
CA ASP A 131 10.83 2.81 16.12
C ASP A 131 11.34 3.48 14.84
N ALA A 132 11.65 2.68 13.81
CA ALA A 132 12.06 3.20 12.51
C ALA A 132 10.88 3.61 11.61
N VAL A 133 9.63 3.17 11.91
CA VAL A 133 8.48 3.34 11.01
C VAL A 133 8.17 4.81 10.79
N GLY A 134 8.00 5.60 11.84
CA GLY A 134 7.67 7.03 11.74
C GLY A 134 8.67 7.82 10.87
N PRO A 135 9.98 7.81 11.20
CA PRO A 135 10.99 8.48 10.38
C PRO A 135 11.07 7.96 8.94
N LEU A 136 10.90 6.65 8.71
CA LEU A 136 10.85 6.09 7.35
C LEU A 136 9.63 6.59 6.58
N MET A 137 8.47 6.66 7.21
CA MET A 137 7.25 7.19 6.60
C MET A 137 7.41 8.68 6.24
N ALA A 138 8.05 9.49 7.09
CA ALA A 138 8.31 10.90 6.84
C ALA A 138 9.15 11.14 5.54
N THR A 139 9.97 10.15 5.12
CA THR A 139 10.73 10.27 3.86
C THR A 139 9.84 10.38 2.61
N PHE A 140 8.57 9.98 2.69
CA PHE A 140 7.61 10.08 1.59
C PHE A 140 7.04 11.48 1.38
N GLU A 141 7.17 12.37 2.35
CA GLU A 141 6.81 13.79 2.22
C GLU A 141 7.84 14.55 1.37
N ASP A 142 9.11 14.18 1.47
CA ASP A 142 10.16 14.72 0.62
C ASP A 142 10.19 14.02 -0.74
N LYS A 143 9.86 14.77 -1.80
CA LYS A 143 9.85 14.26 -3.19
C LYS A 143 11.21 13.71 -3.64
N GLN A 144 12.33 14.30 -3.19
CA GLN A 144 13.67 13.86 -3.58
C GLN A 144 14.05 12.56 -2.87
N LEU A 145 13.83 12.49 -1.57
CA LEU A 145 14.05 11.26 -0.79
C LEU A 145 13.17 10.13 -1.30
N ARG A 146 11.89 10.38 -1.51
CA ARG A 146 10.96 9.39 -2.06
C ARG A 146 11.43 8.82 -3.40
N ARG A 147 11.93 9.66 -4.32
CA ARG A 147 12.48 9.20 -5.61
C ARG A 147 13.76 8.40 -5.44
N LYS A 148 14.61 8.76 -4.48
CA LYS A 148 15.93 8.17 -4.30
C LYS A 148 15.89 6.84 -3.55
N ILE A 149 15.12 6.75 -2.48
CA ILE A 149 15.10 5.60 -1.56
C ILE A 149 13.71 5.00 -1.31
N GLY A 150 12.62 5.53 -1.90
CA GLY A 150 11.26 5.11 -1.60
C GLY A 150 11.01 3.61 -1.76
N THR A 151 11.56 2.98 -2.81
CA THR A 151 11.46 1.53 -3.01
C THR A 151 12.14 0.74 -1.89
N GLN A 152 13.32 1.20 -1.43
CA GLN A 152 14.05 0.57 -0.33
C GLN A 152 13.30 0.74 0.99
N VAL A 153 12.78 1.95 1.24
CA VAL A 153 11.97 2.24 2.43
C VAL A 153 10.70 1.37 2.48
N MET A 154 9.99 1.24 1.35
CA MET A 154 8.84 0.32 1.25
C MET A 154 9.21 -1.11 1.60
N LYS A 155 10.36 -1.58 1.11
CA LYS A 155 10.86 -2.92 1.45
C LYS A 155 11.15 -3.04 2.94
N ILE A 156 11.85 -2.09 3.53
CA ILE A 156 12.15 -2.08 4.98
C ILE A 156 10.87 -2.16 5.80
N LEU A 157 9.87 -1.33 5.49
CA LEU A 157 8.60 -1.31 6.21
C LEU A 157 7.86 -2.65 6.12
N VAL A 158 7.88 -3.30 4.95
CA VAL A 158 7.30 -4.64 4.76
C VAL A 158 8.10 -5.70 5.53
N ASP A 159 9.43 -5.61 5.53
CA ASP A 159 10.33 -6.57 6.20
C ASP A 159 10.26 -6.44 7.75
N VAL A 160 9.95 -5.25 8.29
CA VAL A 160 9.59 -5.09 9.72
C VAL A 160 8.35 -5.91 10.05
N GLY A 161 7.42 -6.04 9.11
CA GLY A 161 6.27 -6.94 9.15
C GLY A 161 5.27 -6.61 10.24
N PRO A 162 4.70 -7.64 10.92
CA PRO A 162 3.65 -7.43 11.93
C PRO A 162 4.04 -6.49 13.09
N ARG A 163 5.32 -6.33 13.37
CA ARG A 163 5.81 -5.39 14.40
C ARG A 163 5.57 -3.92 14.05
N ALA A 164 5.39 -3.61 12.76
CA ALA A 164 5.14 -2.25 12.28
C ALA A 164 3.66 -1.84 12.32
N ILE A 165 2.72 -2.78 12.55
CA ILE A 165 1.29 -2.54 12.32
C ILE A 165 0.77 -1.37 13.14
N ASP A 166 1.06 -1.30 14.44
CA ASP A 166 0.52 -0.25 15.31
C ASP A 166 1.04 1.13 14.86
N ALA A 167 2.33 1.26 14.55
CA ALA A 167 2.90 2.50 14.03
C ALA A 167 2.38 2.86 12.62
N LEU A 168 2.06 1.87 11.77
CA LEU A 168 1.45 2.11 10.47
C LEU A 168 -0.03 2.51 10.59
N LEU A 169 -0.74 2.01 11.59
CA LEU A 169 -2.11 2.45 11.89
C LEU A 169 -2.13 3.90 12.40
N GLU A 170 -1.16 4.28 13.22
CA GLU A 170 -0.96 5.69 13.62
C GLU A 170 -0.66 6.58 12.40
N ALA A 171 0.14 6.07 11.44
CA ALA A 171 0.42 6.79 10.19
C ALA A 171 -0.84 6.99 9.32
N LEU A 172 -1.81 6.07 9.35
CA LEU A 172 -3.10 6.25 8.66
C LEU A 172 -3.94 7.39 9.26
N ALA A 173 -3.74 7.73 10.53
CA ALA A 173 -4.47 8.80 11.20
C ALA A 173 -3.89 10.19 10.90
N GLN A 174 -2.71 10.29 10.26
CA GLN A 174 -2.09 11.56 9.87
C GLN A 174 -2.82 12.20 8.71
N GLU A 175 -2.68 13.54 8.55
CA GLU A 175 -3.32 14.29 7.46
C GLU A 175 -2.59 14.13 6.11
N SER A 176 -1.34 13.70 6.10
CA SER A 176 -0.53 13.55 4.90
C SER A 176 -1.01 12.40 4.02
N GLN A 177 -1.58 12.74 2.85
CA GLN A 177 -2.02 11.75 1.87
C GLN A 177 -0.88 10.82 1.43
N ALA A 178 0.35 11.33 1.28
CA ALA A 178 1.50 10.52 0.89
C ALA A 178 1.82 9.45 1.94
N ILE A 179 1.74 9.81 3.22
CA ILE A 179 1.93 8.88 4.34
C ILE A 179 0.79 7.86 4.38
N GLN A 180 -0.46 8.30 4.29
CA GLN A 180 -1.63 7.41 4.32
C GLN A 180 -1.58 6.35 3.21
N VAL A 181 -1.33 6.77 1.95
CA VAL A 181 -1.22 5.85 0.79
C VAL A 181 -0.08 4.87 0.97
N THR A 182 1.06 5.34 1.50
CA THR A 182 2.21 4.48 1.77
C THR A 182 1.89 3.47 2.87
N ALA A 183 1.32 3.91 3.98
CA ALA A 183 0.90 3.04 5.09
C ALA A 183 -0.08 1.95 4.60
N MET A 184 -1.10 2.32 3.82
CA MET A 184 -2.05 1.38 3.21
C MET A 184 -1.34 0.36 2.31
N SER A 185 -0.39 0.81 1.50
CA SER A 185 0.36 -0.08 0.61
C SER A 185 1.18 -1.12 1.39
N VAL A 186 1.81 -0.71 2.50
CA VAL A 186 2.56 -1.61 3.39
C VAL A 186 1.61 -2.56 4.13
N LEU A 187 0.57 -2.02 4.75
CA LEU A 187 -0.42 -2.79 5.50
C LEU A 187 -1.11 -3.86 4.63
N GLY A 188 -1.46 -3.52 3.39
CA GLY A 188 -2.01 -4.48 2.43
C GLY A 188 -1.02 -5.60 2.07
N ARG A 189 0.28 -5.37 2.15
CA ARG A 189 1.32 -6.39 1.96
C ARG A 189 1.58 -7.22 3.21
N VAL A 190 1.51 -6.63 4.38
CA VAL A 190 1.63 -7.35 5.65
C VAL A 190 0.46 -8.29 5.86
N GLY A 191 -0.78 -7.83 5.59
CA GLY A 191 -1.97 -8.68 5.57
C GLY A 191 -2.53 -8.98 6.96
N ASP A 192 -2.51 -8.00 7.87
CA ASP A 192 -3.13 -8.16 9.20
C ASP A 192 -4.60 -7.71 9.17
N PRO A 193 -5.54 -8.52 9.69
CA PRO A 193 -6.97 -8.19 9.68
C PRO A 193 -7.34 -6.94 10.50
N ARG A 194 -6.52 -6.53 11.47
CA ARG A 194 -6.76 -5.32 12.31
C ARG A 194 -6.86 -4.03 11.50
N ILE A 195 -6.31 -4.03 10.28
CA ILE A 195 -6.32 -2.85 9.41
C ILE A 195 -7.67 -2.60 8.72
N VAL A 196 -8.57 -3.60 8.69
CA VAL A 196 -9.83 -3.50 7.93
C VAL A 196 -10.71 -2.36 8.43
N ARG A 197 -10.92 -2.27 9.75
CA ARG A 197 -11.74 -1.22 10.34
C ARG A 197 -11.19 0.18 10.09
N PRO A 198 -9.89 0.49 10.34
CA PRO A 198 -9.30 1.78 9.96
C PRO A 198 -9.41 2.12 8.48
N LEU A 199 -9.27 1.13 7.57
CA LEU A 199 -9.45 1.35 6.14
C LEU A 199 -10.89 1.70 5.79
N VAL A 200 -11.87 1.00 6.36
CA VAL A 200 -13.29 1.30 6.17
C VAL A 200 -13.64 2.68 6.72
N ASP A 201 -13.12 3.05 7.89
CA ASP A 201 -13.29 4.38 8.48
C ASP A 201 -12.77 5.48 7.55
N LEU A 202 -11.58 5.25 6.96
CA LEU A 202 -10.98 6.17 6.00
C LEU A 202 -11.78 6.25 4.69
N PHE A 203 -12.27 5.13 4.17
CA PHE A 203 -13.12 5.06 2.98
C PHE A 203 -14.38 5.90 3.12
N LEU A 204 -15.04 5.80 4.26
CA LEU A 204 -16.28 6.52 4.52
C LEU A 204 -16.04 8.02 4.76
N ARG A 205 -14.95 8.37 5.41
CA ARG A 205 -14.64 9.75 5.84
C ARG A 205 -14.04 10.61 4.73
N ASP A 206 -13.13 10.06 3.90
CA ASP A 206 -12.35 10.84 2.93
C ASP A 206 -12.49 10.29 1.50
N PRO A 207 -13.30 10.97 0.64
CA PRO A 207 -13.49 10.56 -0.75
C PRO A 207 -12.19 10.48 -1.57
N ARG A 208 -11.17 11.27 -1.25
CA ARG A 208 -9.86 11.26 -1.94
C ARG A 208 -9.08 9.97 -1.71
N MET A 209 -9.39 9.26 -0.62
CA MET A 209 -8.71 8.04 -0.23
C MET A 209 -9.43 6.77 -0.68
N GLN A 210 -10.66 6.87 -1.17
CA GLN A 210 -11.51 5.73 -1.54
C GLN A 210 -10.83 4.76 -2.50
N GLU A 211 -10.16 5.26 -3.55
CA GLU A 211 -9.45 4.43 -4.52
C GLU A 211 -8.33 3.61 -3.86
N ALA A 212 -7.50 4.26 -3.07
CA ALA A 212 -6.38 3.61 -2.39
C ALA A 212 -6.86 2.57 -1.36
N VAL A 213 -7.95 2.86 -0.66
CA VAL A 213 -8.58 1.92 0.27
C VAL A 213 -9.13 0.71 -0.47
N VAL A 214 -9.91 0.90 -1.55
CA VAL A 214 -10.47 -0.21 -2.33
C VAL A 214 -9.35 -1.08 -2.91
N ALA A 215 -8.27 -0.49 -3.43
CA ALA A 215 -7.12 -1.24 -3.92
C ALA A 215 -6.42 -2.05 -2.81
N THR A 216 -6.39 -1.51 -1.60
CA THR A 216 -5.79 -2.22 -0.44
C THR A 216 -6.70 -3.36 0.04
N LEU A 217 -8.00 -3.13 0.15
CA LEU A 217 -8.98 -4.16 0.51
C LEU A 217 -9.00 -5.29 -0.52
N ALA A 218 -8.95 -4.99 -1.83
CA ALA A 218 -8.86 -6.00 -2.88
C ALA A 218 -7.63 -6.91 -2.72
N ARG A 219 -6.47 -6.32 -2.41
CA ARG A 219 -5.24 -7.09 -2.14
C ARG A 219 -5.35 -7.99 -0.91
N LEU A 220 -6.03 -7.52 0.14
CA LEU A 220 -6.30 -8.33 1.33
C LEU A 220 -7.29 -9.47 1.04
N GLU A 221 -8.28 -9.22 0.17
CA GLU A 221 -9.25 -10.22 -0.29
C GLU A 221 -8.56 -11.33 -1.09
N GLU A 222 -7.69 -10.96 -2.06
CA GLU A 222 -6.87 -11.90 -2.84
C GLU A 222 -6.01 -12.80 -1.96
N ARG A 223 -5.52 -12.28 -0.84
CA ARG A 223 -4.72 -13.02 0.14
C ARG A 223 -5.56 -13.84 1.15
N GLY A 224 -6.89 -13.79 1.05
CA GLY A 224 -7.79 -14.51 1.95
C GLY A 224 -7.93 -13.92 3.35
N VAL A 225 -7.37 -12.73 3.61
CA VAL A 225 -7.37 -12.10 4.95
C VAL A 225 -8.77 -11.70 5.38
N LEU A 226 -9.61 -11.22 4.44
CA LEU A 226 -10.90 -10.58 4.77
C LEU A 226 -12.03 -11.54 5.13
N ASN A 227 -11.87 -12.82 4.91
CA ASN A 227 -12.90 -13.84 5.14
C ASN A 227 -12.60 -14.75 6.34
N GLY A 228 -11.60 -14.43 7.15
CA GLY A 228 -11.25 -15.21 8.35
C GLY A 228 -10.84 -16.66 8.08
N GLY A 229 -10.39 -16.98 6.85
CA GLY A 229 -10.02 -18.36 6.45
C GLY A 229 -11.20 -19.25 6.10
N GLU A 230 -12.44 -18.79 6.20
CA GLU A 230 -13.62 -19.55 5.80
C GLU A 230 -13.76 -19.55 4.27
N ALA A 231 -13.92 -20.74 3.69
CA ALA A 231 -14.33 -20.92 2.31
C ALA A 231 -15.82 -20.56 2.17
N VAL A 232 -16.12 -19.28 2.04
CA VAL A 232 -17.50 -18.82 1.90
C VAL A 232 -17.92 -19.03 0.45
N HIS A 233 -18.89 -19.89 0.21
CA HIS A 233 -19.64 -20.04 -1.04
C HIS A 233 -20.59 -18.83 -1.26
N VAL A 234 -20.05 -17.62 -1.22
CA VAL A 234 -20.79 -16.38 -1.50
C VAL A 234 -20.38 -15.88 -2.87
N ASP A 235 -21.35 -15.35 -3.61
CA ASP A 235 -21.10 -14.69 -4.88
C ASP A 235 -20.20 -13.45 -4.65
N ARG A 236 -18.89 -13.66 -4.75
CA ARG A 236 -17.86 -12.63 -4.48
C ARG A 236 -18.00 -11.39 -5.37
N GLU A 237 -18.69 -11.51 -6.47
CA GLU A 237 -18.92 -10.34 -7.34
C GLU A 237 -19.96 -9.38 -6.76
N ILE A 238 -20.92 -9.89 -6.00
CA ILE A 238 -22.03 -9.09 -5.43
C ILE A 238 -21.80 -8.79 -3.95
N THR A 239 -21.26 -9.75 -3.18
CA THR A 239 -21.13 -9.62 -1.73
C THR A 239 -19.74 -9.12 -1.36
N PRO A 240 -19.60 -8.05 -0.55
CA PRO A 240 -18.32 -7.62 -0.03
C PRO A 240 -17.82 -8.61 1.04
N PRO A 241 -16.52 -8.61 1.35
CA PRO A 241 -15.97 -9.43 2.41
C PRO A 241 -16.65 -9.21 3.76
N LYS A 242 -16.83 -10.30 4.54
CA LYS A 242 -17.51 -10.28 5.84
C LYS A 242 -16.96 -9.22 6.79
N MET A 243 -15.64 -9.13 6.92
CA MET A 243 -14.98 -8.17 7.80
C MET A 243 -15.26 -6.71 7.43
N VAL A 244 -15.48 -6.40 6.15
CA VAL A 244 -15.87 -5.06 5.71
C VAL A 244 -17.28 -4.73 6.19
N VAL A 245 -18.22 -5.68 6.07
CA VAL A 245 -19.60 -5.51 6.56
C VAL A 245 -19.59 -5.31 8.07
N GLU A 246 -18.86 -6.14 8.81
CA GLU A 246 -18.73 -6.06 10.26
C GLU A 246 -18.13 -4.71 10.72
N ALA A 247 -17.15 -4.19 9.98
CA ALA A 247 -16.54 -2.89 10.29
C ALA A 247 -17.50 -1.69 10.16
N ILE A 248 -18.58 -1.84 9.36
CA ILE A 248 -19.60 -0.81 9.15
C ILE A 248 -20.80 -1.03 10.07
N THR A 249 -21.08 -2.27 10.43
CA THR A 249 -22.24 -2.63 11.27
C THR A 249 -22.23 -1.85 12.59
N GLY A 250 -23.38 -1.34 12.99
CA GLY A 250 -23.56 -0.54 14.20
C GLY A 250 -23.41 0.98 14.01
N ARG A 251 -23.07 1.44 12.81
CA ARG A 251 -23.04 2.88 12.48
C ARG A 251 -24.44 3.40 12.14
N PRO A 252 -24.72 4.71 12.30
CA PRO A 252 -25.98 5.32 11.92
C PRO A 252 -26.26 5.09 10.42
N ARG A 253 -27.40 4.47 10.11
CA ARG A 253 -27.78 4.10 8.73
C ARG A 253 -27.73 5.28 7.76
N ALA A 254 -28.29 6.42 8.17
CA ALA A 254 -28.37 7.61 7.33
C ALA A 254 -26.98 8.13 6.93
N GLU A 255 -26.05 8.13 7.88
CA GLU A 255 -24.66 8.54 7.65
C GLU A 255 -23.95 7.61 6.65
N VAL A 256 -24.06 6.30 6.86
CA VAL A 256 -23.42 5.31 5.98
C VAL A 256 -23.99 5.38 4.56
N VAL A 257 -25.31 5.52 4.42
CA VAL A 257 -25.96 5.66 3.09
C VAL A 257 -25.45 6.90 2.37
N GLU A 258 -25.34 8.04 3.06
CA GLU A 258 -24.86 9.28 2.44
C GLU A 258 -23.37 9.18 2.03
N GLN A 259 -22.53 8.59 2.88
CA GLN A 259 -21.12 8.37 2.56
C GLN A 259 -20.94 7.40 1.38
N LEU A 260 -21.77 6.35 1.29
CA LEU A 260 -21.74 5.42 0.15
C LEU A 260 -22.33 6.06 -1.12
N ARG A 261 -23.31 6.98 -1.00
CA ARG A 261 -23.81 7.77 -2.13
C ARG A 261 -22.68 8.60 -2.75
N VAL A 262 -21.88 9.28 -1.94
CA VAL A 262 -20.68 9.99 -2.42
C VAL A 262 -19.72 9.03 -3.14
N ALA A 263 -19.55 7.81 -2.62
CA ALA A 263 -18.69 6.82 -3.26
C ALA A 263 -19.25 6.30 -4.60
N LEU A 264 -20.58 6.34 -4.82
CA LEU A 264 -21.19 6.03 -6.13
C LEU A 264 -20.91 7.10 -7.19
N GLU A 265 -20.58 8.32 -6.80
CA GLU A 265 -20.20 9.42 -7.69
C GLU A 265 -18.68 9.47 -7.96
N ASN A 266 -17.90 8.54 -7.40
CA ASN A 266 -16.45 8.51 -7.56
C ASN A 266 -16.07 8.23 -9.03
N PRO A 267 -15.08 8.94 -9.62
CA PRO A 267 -14.67 8.74 -11.01
C PRO A 267 -14.16 7.32 -11.31
N MET A 268 -13.67 6.59 -10.28
CA MET A 268 -13.13 5.25 -10.45
C MET A 268 -14.22 4.17 -10.35
N PRO A 269 -14.48 3.39 -11.44
CA PRO A 269 -15.51 2.35 -11.44
C PRO A 269 -15.37 1.30 -10.32
N LYS A 270 -14.14 0.99 -9.94
CA LYS A 270 -13.85 0.05 -8.84
C LYS A 270 -14.41 0.53 -7.50
N VAL A 271 -14.38 1.84 -7.24
CA VAL A 271 -14.94 2.46 -6.03
C VAL A 271 -16.46 2.38 -6.07
N ARG A 272 -17.08 2.73 -7.21
CA ARG A 272 -18.53 2.65 -7.40
C ARG A 272 -19.04 1.21 -7.21
N ARG A 273 -18.36 0.22 -7.80
CA ARG A 273 -18.69 -1.20 -7.60
C ARG A 273 -18.57 -1.65 -6.15
N PHE A 274 -17.53 -1.19 -5.45
CA PHE A 274 -17.36 -1.51 -4.04
C PHE A 274 -18.52 -0.91 -3.20
N ALA A 275 -18.91 0.33 -3.46
CA ALA A 275 -20.04 0.98 -2.79
C ALA A 275 -21.36 0.21 -3.03
N LEU A 276 -21.65 -0.23 -4.27
CA LEU A 276 -22.81 -1.06 -4.58
C LEU A 276 -22.84 -2.38 -3.79
N ARG A 277 -21.71 -3.08 -3.72
CA ARG A 277 -21.59 -4.33 -2.94
C ARG A 277 -21.89 -4.10 -1.46
N VAL A 278 -21.35 -3.02 -0.89
CA VAL A 278 -21.55 -2.65 0.52
C VAL A 278 -23.00 -2.25 0.77
N LEU A 279 -23.62 -1.43 -0.11
CA LEU A 279 -25.03 -1.06 -0.02
C LEU A 279 -25.93 -2.30 -0.05
N PHE A 280 -25.66 -3.24 -0.96
CA PHE A 280 -26.42 -4.47 -1.05
C PHE A 280 -26.34 -5.30 0.24
N ALA A 281 -25.13 -5.49 0.78
CA ALA A 281 -24.93 -6.30 1.96
C ALA A 281 -25.56 -5.71 3.24
N LEU A 282 -25.57 -4.38 3.36
CA LEU A 282 -26.06 -3.70 4.56
C LEU A 282 -27.55 -3.38 4.50
N PHE A 283 -28.07 -3.06 3.33
CA PHE A 283 -29.40 -2.46 3.20
C PHE A 283 -30.34 -3.24 2.28
N GLY A 284 -29.83 -4.16 1.45
CA GLY A 284 -30.64 -4.98 0.54
C GLY A 284 -31.60 -4.12 -0.29
N ASP A 285 -32.90 -4.46 -0.26
CA ASP A 285 -33.96 -3.74 -0.99
C ASP A 285 -34.12 -2.27 -0.56
N GLY A 286 -33.70 -1.94 0.66
CA GLY A 286 -33.71 -0.56 1.15
C GLY A 286 -32.76 0.42 0.46
N ALA A 287 -31.92 -0.06 -0.48
CA ALA A 287 -31.03 0.74 -1.33
C ALA A 287 -31.37 0.59 -2.83
N SER A 288 -32.59 0.14 -3.17
CA SER A 288 -33.00 -0.12 -4.55
C SER A 288 -32.89 1.10 -5.46
N ASP A 289 -33.18 2.30 -4.95
CA ASP A 289 -33.11 3.53 -5.74
C ASP A 289 -31.66 3.80 -6.22
N GLN A 290 -30.65 3.52 -5.39
CA GLN A 290 -29.23 3.66 -5.74
C GLN A 290 -28.83 2.63 -6.81
N PHE A 291 -29.32 1.40 -6.72
CA PHE A 291 -29.05 0.37 -7.72
C PHE A 291 -29.72 0.69 -9.06
N ILE A 292 -30.96 1.23 -9.04
CA ILE A 292 -31.66 1.68 -10.26
C ILE A 292 -30.90 2.84 -10.90
N ALA A 293 -30.46 3.83 -10.12
CA ALA A 293 -29.64 4.94 -10.64
C ALA A 293 -28.34 4.45 -11.29
N SER A 294 -27.74 3.41 -10.74
CA SER A 294 -26.50 2.82 -11.30
C SER A 294 -26.69 2.04 -12.61
N LEU A 295 -27.91 1.83 -13.07
CA LEU A 295 -28.17 1.31 -14.42
C LEU A 295 -27.77 2.30 -15.53
N GLU A 296 -27.68 3.58 -15.21
CA GLU A 296 -27.24 4.64 -16.13
C GLU A 296 -25.73 4.96 -16.00
N ASP A 297 -24.98 4.17 -15.25
CA ASP A 297 -23.52 4.37 -15.07
C ASP A 297 -22.78 4.29 -16.42
N GLU A 298 -21.72 5.06 -16.57
CA GLU A 298 -20.89 5.04 -17.79
C GLU A 298 -20.10 3.71 -17.97
N ASP A 299 -19.76 3.04 -16.86
CA ASP A 299 -18.98 1.81 -16.85
C ASP A 299 -19.87 0.56 -16.92
N VAL A 300 -19.59 -0.29 -17.89
CA VAL A 300 -20.35 -1.52 -18.18
C VAL A 300 -20.35 -2.48 -16.98
N GLU A 301 -19.25 -2.60 -16.24
CA GLU A 301 -19.16 -3.50 -15.09
C GLU A 301 -19.93 -2.99 -13.88
N VAL A 302 -20.06 -1.67 -13.71
CA VAL A 302 -20.94 -1.07 -12.70
C VAL A 302 -22.40 -1.35 -13.04
N LYS A 303 -22.83 -1.14 -14.30
CA LYS A 303 -24.19 -1.49 -14.76
C LYS A 303 -24.48 -2.97 -14.55
N ARG A 304 -23.61 -3.87 -15.00
CA ARG A 304 -23.79 -5.33 -14.84
C ARG A 304 -23.94 -5.71 -13.36
N LEU A 305 -23.14 -5.13 -12.47
CA LEU A 305 -23.25 -5.39 -11.05
C LEU A 305 -24.60 -4.90 -10.50
N ALA A 306 -25.05 -3.70 -10.86
CA ALA A 306 -26.36 -3.18 -10.47
C ALA A 306 -27.51 -4.08 -10.94
N ILE A 307 -27.50 -4.53 -12.21
CA ILE A 307 -28.49 -5.47 -12.78
C ILE A 307 -28.53 -6.77 -11.97
N ARG A 308 -27.36 -7.35 -11.66
CA ARG A 308 -27.28 -8.60 -10.89
C ARG A 308 -27.79 -8.45 -9.45
N ILE A 309 -27.46 -7.33 -8.79
CA ILE A 309 -27.96 -7.02 -7.46
C ILE A 309 -29.50 -6.93 -7.48
N LEU A 310 -30.07 -6.18 -8.44
CA LEU A 310 -31.50 -6.03 -8.59
C LEU A 310 -32.21 -7.36 -8.86
N GLY A 311 -31.60 -8.24 -9.65
CA GLY A 311 -32.09 -9.61 -9.85
C GLY A 311 -32.12 -10.44 -8.56
N LYS A 312 -31.08 -10.31 -7.72
CA LYS A 312 -31.02 -11.01 -6.42
C LYS A 312 -32.06 -10.50 -5.43
N LEU A 313 -32.38 -9.23 -5.44
CA LEU A 313 -33.40 -8.61 -4.59
C LEU A 313 -34.81 -9.01 -4.98
N ARG A 314 -35.02 -9.54 -6.18
CA ARG A 314 -36.33 -9.92 -6.73
C ARG A 314 -37.37 -8.78 -6.68
N ASN A 315 -36.91 -7.54 -6.78
CA ASN A 315 -37.75 -6.37 -6.75
C ASN A 315 -38.38 -6.10 -8.12
N LYS A 316 -39.71 -6.30 -8.27
CA LYS A 316 -40.43 -6.10 -9.54
C LYS A 316 -40.44 -4.64 -10.04
N ARG A 317 -40.16 -3.67 -9.17
CA ARG A 317 -40.09 -2.23 -9.56
C ARG A 317 -39.00 -1.96 -10.62
N VAL A 318 -38.01 -2.88 -10.75
CA VAL A 318 -36.90 -2.70 -11.68
C VAL A 318 -37.19 -3.20 -13.09
N ILE A 319 -38.33 -3.87 -13.34
CA ILE A 319 -38.68 -4.42 -14.66
C ILE A 319 -38.67 -3.34 -15.72
N GLU A 320 -39.41 -2.22 -15.49
CA GLU A 320 -39.46 -1.12 -16.46
C GLU A 320 -38.10 -0.40 -16.65
N PRO A 321 -37.30 -0.06 -15.62
CA PRO A 321 -35.93 0.41 -15.79
C PRO A 321 -35.04 -0.52 -16.61
N LEU A 322 -35.13 -1.84 -16.40
CA LEU A 322 -34.37 -2.81 -17.16
C LEU A 322 -34.81 -2.89 -18.62
N VAL A 323 -36.10 -2.82 -18.89
CA VAL A 323 -36.64 -2.76 -20.26
C VAL A 323 -36.20 -1.46 -20.96
N ALA A 324 -36.22 -0.32 -20.27
CA ALA A 324 -35.75 0.95 -20.80
C ALA A 324 -34.23 0.90 -21.14
N LEU A 325 -33.44 0.20 -20.34
CA LEU A 325 -32.00 -0.01 -20.61
C LEU A 325 -31.80 -0.80 -21.90
N LEU A 326 -32.60 -1.84 -22.17
CA LEU A 326 -32.54 -2.61 -23.43
C LEU A 326 -32.83 -1.77 -24.66
N GLN A 327 -33.58 -0.68 -24.52
CA GLN A 327 -33.90 0.22 -25.64
C GLN A 327 -32.78 1.21 -25.94
N LYS A 328 -32.03 1.62 -24.92
CA LYS A 328 -30.96 2.62 -25.03
C LYS A 328 -29.61 2.02 -25.47
N GLU A 329 -29.31 0.82 -25.02
CA GLU A 329 -27.98 0.22 -25.19
C GLU A 329 -27.97 -1.00 -26.09
N GLY A 330 -26.99 -1.03 -27.00
CA GLY A 330 -26.73 -2.17 -27.93
C GLY A 330 -25.53 -3.04 -27.51
N GLY A 331 -25.12 -3.03 -26.23
CA GLY A 331 -23.98 -3.83 -25.73
C GLY A 331 -24.42 -5.24 -25.35
N GLU A 332 -23.92 -6.26 -26.07
CA GLU A 332 -24.28 -7.68 -25.92
C GLU A 332 -24.21 -8.15 -24.45
N HIS A 333 -23.17 -7.75 -23.69
CA HIS A 333 -22.98 -8.16 -22.30
C HIS A 333 -24.00 -7.56 -21.32
N VAL A 334 -24.46 -6.32 -21.58
CA VAL A 334 -25.49 -5.68 -20.75
C VAL A 334 -26.85 -6.30 -21.08
N GLU A 335 -27.15 -6.49 -22.35
CA GLU A 335 -28.39 -7.13 -22.80
C GLU A 335 -28.57 -8.52 -22.20
N GLU A 336 -27.52 -9.34 -22.25
CA GLU A 336 -27.55 -10.68 -21.67
C GLU A 336 -27.82 -10.63 -20.15
N ALA A 337 -27.17 -9.74 -19.42
CA ALA A 337 -27.39 -9.56 -17.99
C ALA A 337 -28.82 -9.14 -17.68
N VAL A 338 -29.41 -8.21 -18.47
CA VAL A 338 -30.78 -7.76 -18.32
C VAL A 338 -31.77 -8.90 -18.59
N TRP A 339 -31.61 -9.63 -19.71
CA TRP A 339 -32.52 -10.75 -20.04
C TRP A 339 -32.46 -11.85 -18.97
N ASN A 340 -31.29 -12.20 -18.48
CA ASN A 340 -31.12 -13.16 -17.41
C ASN A 340 -31.84 -12.70 -16.12
N THR A 341 -31.77 -11.42 -15.81
CA THR A 341 -32.44 -10.83 -14.65
C THR A 341 -33.95 -10.79 -14.82
N LEU A 342 -34.46 -10.36 -15.97
CA LEU A 342 -35.89 -10.35 -16.27
C LEU A 342 -36.49 -11.75 -16.19
N LYS A 343 -35.79 -12.79 -16.66
CA LYS A 343 -36.20 -14.19 -16.55
C LYS A 343 -36.36 -14.65 -15.10
N VAL A 344 -35.58 -14.10 -14.17
CA VAL A 344 -35.68 -14.41 -12.73
C VAL A 344 -36.84 -13.64 -12.06
N LEU A 345 -37.16 -12.43 -12.56
CA LEU A 345 -38.13 -11.53 -11.96
C LEU A 345 -39.58 -11.79 -12.42
N THR A 346 -39.77 -12.44 -13.58
CA THR A 346 -41.04 -12.62 -14.25
C THR A 346 -41.39 -14.09 -14.44
N ASP A 347 -42.66 -14.40 -14.65
CA ASP A 347 -43.05 -15.73 -15.13
C ASP A 347 -42.82 -15.85 -16.66
N LEU A 348 -42.97 -17.07 -17.19
CA LEU A 348 -42.71 -17.37 -18.59
C LEU A 348 -43.57 -16.51 -19.54
N ARG A 349 -44.86 -16.28 -19.19
CA ARG A 349 -45.79 -15.51 -20.01
C ARG A 349 -45.44 -14.03 -20.00
N GLU A 350 -45.15 -13.46 -18.85
CA GLU A 350 -44.73 -12.07 -18.68
C GLU A 350 -43.38 -11.84 -19.41
N PHE A 351 -42.42 -12.80 -19.29
CA PHE A 351 -41.15 -12.72 -19.96
C PHE A 351 -41.28 -12.67 -21.50
N GLU A 352 -42.10 -13.56 -22.09
CA GLU A 352 -42.33 -13.55 -23.54
C GLU A 352 -43.06 -12.27 -24.02
N GLN A 353 -43.96 -11.73 -23.23
CA GLN A 353 -44.58 -10.44 -23.51
C GLN A 353 -43.58 -9.29 -23.53
N LEU A 354 -42.70 -9.23 -22.53
CA LEU A 354 -41.61 -8.22 -22.49
C LEU A 354 -40.69 -8.35 -23.68
N ARG A 355 -40.33 -9.57 -24.05
CA ARG A 355 -39.46 -9.86 -25.20
C ARG A 355 -40.08 -9.40 -26.51
N ALA A 356 -41.36 -9.68 -26.71
CA ALA A 356 -42.12 -9.24 -27.86
C ALA A 356 -42.25 -7.70 -27.92
N ARG A 357 -42.50 -7.05 -26.78
CA ARG A 357 -42.59 -5.58 -26.65
C ARG A 357 -41.25 -4.94 -27.05
N VAL A 358 -40.11 -5.37 -26.48
CA VAL A 358 -38.79 -4.83 -26.82
C VAL A 358 -38.45 -5.04 -28.31
N ALA A 359 -38.75 -6.21 -28.85
CA ALA A 359 -38.52 -6.49 -30.29
C ALA A 359 -39.34 -5.55 -31.20
N LYS A 360 -40.59 -5.29 -30.83
CA LYS A 360 -41.50 -4.37 -31.58
C LYS A 360 -40.99 -2.93 -31.52
N GLU A 361 -40.60 -2.46 -30.34
CA GLU A 361 -40.10 -1.11 -30.15
C GLU A 361 -38.79 -0.86 -30.85
N ARG A 362 -37.83 -1.84 -30.84
CA ARG A 362 -36.59 -1.78 -31.63
C ARG A 362 -36.82 -1.79 -33.15
N ALA A 363 -37.82 -2.53 -33.64
CA ALA A 363 -38.18 -2.55 -35.03
C ALA A 363 -38.78 -1.19 -35.50
N GLY A 364 -39.54 -0.55 -34.66
CA GLY A 364 -40.15 0.79 -34.91
C GLY A 364 -39.12 1.94 -34.83
N SER A 365 -38.01 1.77 -34.08
CA SER A 365 -36.98 2.79 -33.91
C SER A 365 -35.90 2.76 -34.96
N ARG A 366 -35.86 1.75 -35.86
CA ARG A 366 -34.95 1.75 -37.02
C ARG A 366 -35.43 2.78 -38.03
N PRO A 367 -34.64 3.84 -38.36
CA PRO A 367 -35.01 4.72 -39.46
C PRO A 367 -35.22 3.85 -40.69
N SER A 368 -36.35 4.03 -41.38
CA SER A 368 -36.60 3.39 -42.67
C SER A 368 -35.40 3.68 -43.56
N VAL A 369 -34.63 2.65 -43.85
CA VAL A 369 -33.60 2.74 -44.86
C VAL A 369 -34.36 3.05 -46.15
N ARG A 370 -34.47 4.35 -46.49
CA ARG A 370 -34.79 4.72 -47.87
C ARG A 370 -33.80 3.98 -48.75
N GLU A 371 -34.29 3.06 -49.56
CA GLU A 371 -33.55 2.48 -50.64
C GLU A 371 -32.87 3.62 -51.41
N VAL A 372 -31.60 3.84 -51.11
CA VAL A 372 -30.75 4.61 -52.00
C VAL A 372 -30.58 3.70 -53.22
N ARG A 373 -31.47 3.90 -54.22
CA ARG A 373 -31.26 3.34 -55.53
C ARG A 373 -29.85 3.70 -55.95
N PRO A 374 -29.00 2.72 -56.29
CA PRO A 374 -27.68 3.04 -56.79
C PRO A 374 -27.84 3.86 -58.05
N LYS A 375 -27.34 5.09 -58.08
CA LYS A 375 -27.13 5.83 -59.32
C LYS A 375 -26.24 4.93 -60.19
N ARG A 376 -26.87 4.32 -61.19
CA ARG A 376 -26.15 3.79 -62.35
C ARG A 376 -25.51 4.99 -63.03
N ASP A 377 -24.21 5.12 -62.84
CA ASP A 377 -23.25 5.74 -63.77
C ASP A 377 -21.85 5.54 -63.17
N LEU A 378 -21.35 4.34 -63.32
CA LEU A 378 -19.94 4.11 -63.32
C LEU A 378 -19.61 3.73 -64.78
N SER A 379 -19.00 4.67 -65.52
CA SER A 379 -18.37 4.38 -66.75
C SER A 379 -17.27 3.33 -66.55
N PRO A 380 -17.07 2.36 -67.51
CA PRO A 380 -16.17 1.24 -67.26
C PRO A 380 -14.67 1.57 -67.27
N ASP A 381 -14.26 2.83 -67.39
CA ASP A 381 -12.89 3.19 -67.78
C ASP A 381 -12.06 3.96 -66.74
N TRP A 382 -12.43 4.02 -65.47
CA TRP A 382 -11.70 4.76 -64.41
C TRP A 382 -10.29 4.21 -64.12
N TRP A 383 -9.94 3.02 -64.62
CA TRP A 383 -8.63 2.39 -64.42
C TRP A 383 -7.62 2.63 -65.55
N ARG A 384 -7.98 3.40 -66.63
CA ARG A 384 -7.14 3.63 -67.78
C ARG A 384 -6.34 4.93 -67.81
N GLU A 385 -6.48 5.78 -66.81
CA GLU A 385 -5.70 7.02 -66.70
C GLU A 385 -4.75 6.93 -65.50
N GLN A 386 -3.72 6.14 -65.61
CA GLN A 386 -2.44 6.31 -64.91
C GLN A 386 -1.37 5.59 -65.71
N ASP A 387 -0.82 6.32 -66.72
CA ASP A 387 0.56 6.18 -67.15
C ASP A 387 1.34 7.42 -66.77
#